data_eba53174137d126e3582c91fec8bda4f
#
_entry.id   eba53174137d126e3582c91fec8bda4f
#
_cell.length_a   1.000
_cell.length_b   1.000
_cell.length_c   1.000
_cell.angle_alpha   90.00
_cell.angle_beta   90.00
_cell.angle_gamma   90.00
#
_symmetry.space_group_name_H-M   'P 1'
#
loop_
_entity.id
_entity.type
_entity.pdbx_description
1 polymer ?
#
loop_
_entity_poly.entity_id
_entity_poly.type
_entity_poly.pdbx_seq_one_letter_code
_entity_poly.pdbx_strand_id
1 'polypeptide(L)'
;MNSLERIKAALAFAPSDRTPAVPQLFGHAAVLAGVALGDYLRDGSLLARCQLGALRRYGHDVVFAFMDLCVETEAVGSILQYREQQYPDVASYALAPGGDAAALAVPDPAVAGRMPELLRAAGILRGEVGDTVLVAGCVAGPMTLATQLLGIETALYLAADDPARFEKILDFAAAIAIRYGIAQIEAGVHLPIVFDPSASPAVVPPQFFRELLLPRLQRVFAAFRQAGALANWLNIAGPTAATLPYYPEAGADIANFDYYVEPQLAQQLLPHTCLDGNLKSLDFVEAQPEQIAAAAARLVSAFAARGGFLLASGCEIPPEAKPENIAALVAACRGG
;
A
#
# COMPACT_ATOMS: atom_id res chain seq x y z
N MET A 1 -1.40 24.42 7.76
CA MET A 1 -0.80 23.60 6.68
C MET A 1 -1.89 22.84 5.96
N ASN A 2 -1.75 22.60 4.64
CA ASN A 2 -2.61 21.65 3.92
C ASN A 2 -2.12 20.20 4.16
N SER A 3 -2.87 19.20 3.67
CA SER A 3 -2.56 17.79 3.90
C SER A 3 -1.21 17.37 3.29
N LEU A 4 -0.92 17.79 2.06
CA LEU A 4 0.35 17.47 1.39
C LEU A 4 1.56 18.12 2.08
N GLU A 5 1.40 19.34 2.59
CA GLU A 5 2.43 20.02 3.37
C GLU A 5 2.76 19.27 4.67
N ARG A 6 1.73 18.72 5.36
CA ARG A 6 1.93 17.89 6.55
C ARG A 6 2.71 16.62 6.25
N ILE A 7 2.37 15.93 5.15
CA ILE A 7 3.12 14.73 4.70
C ILE A 7 4.59 15.10 4.41
N LYS A 8 4.84 16.21 3.68
CA LYS A 8 6.20 16.68 3.41
C LYS A 8 6.96 17.05 4.68
N ALA A 9 6.29 17.67 5.66
CA ALA A 9 6.89 17.98 6.95
C ALA A 9 7.26 16.69 7.72
N ALA A 10 6.38 15.68 7.73
CA ALA A 10 6.68 14.39 8.34
C ALA A 10 7.87 13.70 7.66
N LEU A 11 7.95 13.70 6.33
CA LEU A 11 9.09 13.16 5.58
C LEU A 11 10.41 13.88 5.91
N ALA A 12 10.36 15.17 6.16
CA ALA A 12 11.51 16.00 6.51
C ALA A 12 11.79 16.03 8.03
N PHE A 13 11.03 15.31 8.86
CA PHE A 13 11.09 15.40 10.33
C PHE A 13 10.95 16.85 10.85
N ALA A 14 10.26 17.68 10.11
CA ALA A 14 10.01 19.08 10.41
C ALA A 14 8.72 19.24 11.23
N PRO A 15 8.59 20.35 12.00
CA PRO A 15 7.38 20.65 12.73
C PRO A 15 6.16 20.77 11.82
N SER A 16 5.03 20.26 12.29
CA SER A 16 3.72 20.33 11.61
C SER A 16 2.66 20.86 12.59
N ASP A 17 1.56 21.38 12.04
CA ASP A 17 0.40 21.82 12.84
C ASP A 17 -0.33 20.65 13.52
N ARG A 18 -0.18 19.43 13.02
CA ARG A 18 -0.63 18.16 13.60
C ARG A 18 0.04 16.97 12.92
N THR A 19 -0.03 15.80 13.55
CA THR A 19 0.35 14.54 12.89
C THR A 19 -0.57 14.28 11.68
N PRO A 20 -0.03 13.91 10.50
CA PRO A 20 -0.86 13.51 9.37
C PRO A 20 -1.68 12.26 9.68
N ALA A 21 -2.98 12.27 9.36
CA ALA A 21 -3.87 11.12 9.44
C ALA A 21 -3.96 10.43 8.07
N VAL A 22 -3.49 9.19 8.00
CA VAL A 22 -3.39 8.43 6.75
C VAL A 22 -4.06 7.05 6.88
N PRO A 23 -5.36 6.98 7.24
CA PRO A 23 -6.06 5.71 7.33
C PRO A 23 -6.09 5.04 5.95
N GLN A 24 -5.72 3.76 5.88
CA GLN A 24 -5.70 3.01 4.62
C GLN A 24 -7.13 2.61 4.23
N LEU A 25 -7.86 3.55 3.62
CA LEU A 25 -9.26 3.41 3.22
C LEU A 25 -9.37 3.06 1.73
N PHE A 26 -9.62 1.78 1.42
CA PHE A 26 -9.86 1.34 0.05
C PHE A 26 -11.33 0.99 -0.13
N GLY A 27 -11.74 -0.25 0.05
CA GLY A 27 -13.13 -0.69 -0.08
C GLY A 27 -14.09 -0.01 0.89
N HIS A 28 -13.62 0.46 2.06
CA HIS A 28 -14.43 1.25 2.98
C HIS A 28 -15.03 2.50 2.31
N ALA A 29 -14.32 3.15 1.40
CA ALA A 29 -14.82 4.32 0.69
C ALA A 29 -16.05 3.99 -0.18
N ALA A 30 -16.11 2.77 -0.75
CA ALA A 30 -17.28 2.30 -1.48
C ALA A 30 -18.47 2.04 -0.54
N VAL A 31 -18.25 1.32 0.56
CA VAL A 31 -19.29 1.02 1.56
C VAL A 31 -19.86 2.32 2.15
N LEU A 32 -19.01 3.27 2.50
CA LEU A 32 -19.42 4.60 2.99
C LEU A 32 -20.32 5.34 1.99
N ALA A 33 -20.07 5.17 0.70
CA ALA A 33 -20.84 5.80 -0.38
C ALA A 33 -22.09 5.01 -0.79
N GLY A 34 -22.35 3.84 -0.18
CA GLY A 34 -23.44 2.94 -0.56
C GLY A 34 -23.23 2.31 -1.95
N VAL A 35 -21.98 2.16 -2.39
CA VAL A 35 -21.59 1.61 -3.68
C VAL A 35 -21.17 0.16 -3.49
N ALA A 36 -21.60 -0.72 -4.41
CA ALA A 36 -21.16 -2.11 -4.41
C ALA A 36 -19.65 -2.21 -4.64
N LEU A 37 -18.97 -3.04 -3.83
CA LEU A 37 -17.52 -3.18 -3.91
C LEU A 37 -17.08 -3.63 -5.32
N GLY A 38 -17.82 -4.55 -5.95
CA GLY A 38 -17.53 -5.01 -7.30
C GLY A 38 -17.57 -3.90 -8.37
N ASP A 39 -18.42 -2.89 -8.23
CA ASP A 39 -18.48 -1.74 -9.13
C ASP A 39 -17.31 -0.78 -8.87
N TYR A 40 -17.02 -0.50 -7.58
CA TYR A 40 -15.85 0.29 -7.16
C TYR A 40 -14.53 -0.28 -7.72
N LEU A 41 -14.40 -1.61 -7.72
CA LEU A 41 -13.19 -2.31 -8.17
C LEU A 41 -13.04 -2.38 -9.70
N ARG A 42 -13.99 -1.84 -10.47
CA ARG A 42 -13.97 -1.89 -11.96
C ARG A 42 -14.13 -0.55 -12.64
N ASP A 43 -14.49 0.50 -11.91
CA ASP A 43 -14.74 1.84 -12.46
C ASP A 43 -13.90 2.88 -11.72
N GLY A 44 -12.87 3.40 -12.40
CA GLY A 44 -11.96 4.40 -11.85
C GLY A 44 -12.65 5.73 -11.51
N SER A 45 -13.70 6.11 -12.24
CA SER A 45 -14.47 7.32 -11.94
C SER A 45 -15.31 7.15 -10.68
N LEU A 46 -15.87 5.95 -10.48
CA LEU A 46 -16.62 5.61 -9.27
C LEU A 46 -15.70 5.55 -8.06
N LEU A 47 -14.53 4.89 -8.21
CA LEU A 47 -13.49 4.85 -7.19
C LEU A 47 -13.11 6.27 -6.75
N ALA A 48 -12.79 7.16 -7.69
CA ALA A 48 -12.40 8.53 -7.37
C ALA A 48 -13.50 9.29 -6.60
N ARG A 49 -14.77 9.16 -7.02
CA ARG A 49 -15.91 9.78 -6.30
C ARG A 49 -16.04 9.25 -4.86
N CYS A 50 -15.87 7.95 -4.65
CA CYS A 50 -15.93 7.35 -3.31
C CYS A 50 -14.78 7.85 -2.43
N GLN A 51 -13.56 7.89 -2.94
CA GLN A 51 -12.39 8.41 -2.20
C GLN A 51 -12.55 9.88 -1.83
N LEU A 52 -13.02 10.72 -2.74
CA LEU A 52 -13.33 12.13 -2.46
C LEU A 52 -14.48 12.28 -1.45
N GLY A 53 -15.46 11.38 -1.48
CA GLY A 53 -16.53 11.30 -0.48
C GLY A 53 -15.99 11.01 0.91
N ALA A 54 -15.11 10.01 1.04
CA ALA A 54 -14.44 9.66 2.29
C ALA A 54 -13.55 10.80 2.80
N LEU A 55 -12.80 11.45 1.91
CA LEU A 55 -11.98 12.62 2.24
C LEU A 55 -12.82 13.75 2.83
N ARG A 56 -13.95 14.09 2.19
CA ARG A 56 -14.90 15.12 2.72
C ARG A 56 -15.49 14.73 4.06
N ARG A 57 -15.79 13.45 4.28
CA ARG A 57 -16.38 12.94 5.51
C ARG A 57 -15.43 13.00 6.69
N TYR A 58 -14.17 12.57 6.50
CA TYR A 58 -13.22 12.38 7.59
C TYR A 58 -12.17 13.49 7.69
N GLY A 59 -11.79 14.12 6.57
CA GLY A 59 -10.74 15.15 6.54
C GLY A 59 -9.34 14.59 6.86
N HIS A 60 -9.05 13.37 6.41
CA HIS A 60 -7.73 12.75 6.45
C HIS A 60 -6.80 13.34 5.39
N ASP A 61 -5.53 12.91 5.33
CA ASP A 61 -4.49 13.60 4.56
C ASP A 61 -4.08 12.89 3.25
N VAL A 62 -4.81 11.86 2.83
CA VAL A 62 -4.50 11.05 1.64
C VAL A 62 -5.76 10.61 0.91
N VAL A 63 -5.68 10.47 -0.41
CA VAL A 63 -6.65 9.73 -1.23
C VAL A 63 -5.91 8.66 -2.03
N PHE A 64 -6.56 7.51 -2.28
CA PHE A 64 -5.92 6.36 -2.90
C PHE A 64 -6.51 6.06 -4.28
N ALA A 65 -5.64 6.00 -5.30
CA ALA A 65 -5.95 5.37 -6.56
C ALA A 65 -5.57 3.89 -6.46
N PHE A 66 -6.43 3.10 -5.83
CA PHE A 66 -6.19 1.68 -5.57
C PHE A 66 -7.49 0.88 -5.54
N MET A 67 -7.52 -0.25 -6.24
CA MET A 67 -8.63 -1.20 -6.25
C MET A 67 -8.35 -2.38 -5.31
N ASP A 68 -7.43 -3.24 -5.74
CA ASP A 68 -7.00 -4.44 -5.01
C ASP A 68 -5.62 -4.89 -5.52
N LEU A 69 -5.01 -5.88 -4.87
CA LEU A 69 -3.69 -6.39 -5.24
C LEU A 69 -3.69 -7.33 -6.45
N CYS A 70 -4.85 -7.64 -7.07
CA CYS A 70 -4.94 -8.54 -8.21
C CYS A 70 -4.92 -7.84 -9.57
N VAL A 71 -4.82 -6.50 -9.59
CA VAL A 71 -4.84 -5.71 -10.85
C VAL A 71 -3.70 -6.11 -11.79
N GLU A 72 -2.50 -6.28 -11.24
CA GLU A 72 -1.31 -6.63 -12.02
C GLU A 72 -1.36 -8.07 -12.52
N THR A 73 -1.76 -9.01 -11.69
CA THR A 73 -1.84 -10.42 -12.09
C THR A 73 -2.94 -10.67 -13.12
N GLU A 74 -4.07 -9.95 -13.02
CA GLU A 74 -5.13 -9.94 -14.05
C GLU A 74 -4.61 -9.40 -15.38
N ALA A 75 -3.84 -8.30 -15.35
CA ALA A 75 -3.26 -7.71 -16.55
C ALA A 75 -2.25 -8.63 -17.25
N VAL A 76 -1.62 -9.54 -16.52
CA VAL A 76 -0.73 -10.60 -17.07
C VAL A 76 -1.51 -11.76 -17.67
N GLY A 77 -2.79 -11.96 -17.26
CA GLY A 77 -3.66 -13.01 -17.77
C GLY A 77 -4.14 -14.01 -16.71
N SER A 78 -3.93 -13.77 -15.43
CA SER A 78 -4.60 -14.55 -14.39
C SER A 78 -6.11 -14.33 -14.45
N ILE A 79 -6.88 -15.38 -14.20
CA ILE A 79 -8.34 -15.30 -14.15
C ILE A 79 -8.75 -15.05 -12.70
N LEU A 80 -9.54 -14.00 -12.48
CA LEU A 80 -10.02 -13.65 -11.16
C LEU A 80 -11.44 -14.18 -10.93
N GLN A 81 -11.71 -14.58 -9.69
CA GLN A 81 -13.04 -14.84 -9.17
C GLN A 81 -13.53 -13.63 -8.37
N TYR A 82 -14.54 -12.96 -8.88
CA TYR A 82 -15.21 -11.86 -8.20
C TYR A 82 -16.37 -12.36 -7.34
N ARG A 83 -16.49 -11.77 -6.14
CA ARG A 83 -17.62 -11.96 -5.23
C ARG A 83 -18.26 -10.61 -4.91
N GLU A 84 -19.53 -10.60 -4.55
CA GLU A 84 -20.31 -9.36 -4.46
C GLU A 84 -19.79 -8.36 -3.40
N GLN A 85 -19.31 -8.86 -2.28
CA GLN A 85 -18.88 -8.02 -1.13
C GLN A 85 -17.43 -8.32 -0.66
N GLN A 86 -16.61 -8.91 -1.54
CA GLN A 86 -15.25 -9.29 -1.23
C GLN A 86 -14.31 -8.85 -2.36
N TYR A 87 -13.04 -8.67 -2.02
CA TYR A 87 -12.01 -8.50 -3.02
C TYR A 87 -11.88 -9.76 -3.89
N PRO A 88 -11.46 -9.63 -5.15
CA PRO A 88 -11.29 -10.78 -6.01
C PRO A 88 -10.13 -11.67 -5.57
N ASP A 89 -10.28 -12.97 -5.76
CA ASP A 89 -9.24 -13.97 -5.61
C ASP A 89 -8.76 -14.45 -6.98
N VAL A 90 -7.52 -14.94 -7.06
CA VAL A 90 -7.01 -15.57 -8.28
C VAL A 90 -7.58 -16.99 -8.39
N ALA A 91 -8.45 -17.23 -9.39
CA ALA A 91 -9.05 -18.52 -9.66
C ALA A 91 -8.17 -19.40 -10.57
N SER A 92 -7.37 -18.77 -11.46
CA SER A 92 -6.42 -19.45 -12.33
C SER A 92 -5.19 -18.56 -12.52
N TYR A 93 -4.03 -19.12 -12.27
CA TYR A 93 -2.76 -18.40 -12.31
C TYR A 93 -2.24 -18.28 -13.74
N ALA A 94 -1.65 -17.13 -14.08
CA ALA A 94 -1.06 -16.89 -15.41
C ALA A 94 0.16 -17.77 -15.68
N LEU A 95 0.89 -18.18 -14.63
CA LEU A 95 1.98 -19.15 -14.72
C LEU A 95 1.50 -20.52 -14.22
N ALA A 96 1.39 -21.47 -15.13
CA ALA A 96 1.18 -22.86 -14.76
C ALA A 96 2.42 -23.44 -14.04
N PRO A 97 2.27 -24.49 -13.20
CA PRO A 97 3.42 -25.22 -12.71
C PRO A 97 4.33 -25.65 -13.88
N GLY A 98 5.60 -25.25 -13.84
CA GLY A 98 6.53 -25.49 -14.95
C GLY A 98 6.59 -24.40 -16.03
N GLY A 99 5.66 -23.42 -16.04
CA GLY A 99 5.66 -22.29 -16.99
C GLY A 99 6.88 -21.37 -16.83
N ASP A 100 7.30 -20.71 -17.91
CA ASP A 100 8.41 -19.76 -17.92
C ASP A 100 7.88 -18.32 -17.97
N ALA A 101 8.34 -17.47 -17.06
CA ALA A 101 8.00 -16.04 -17.05
C ALA A 101 8.45 -15.33 -18.35
N ALA A 102 9.47 -15.86 -19.04
CA ALA A 102 9.93 -15.32 -20.32
C ALA A 102 8.88 -15.46 -21.44
N ALA A 103 7.87 -16.33 -21.27
CA ALA A 103 6.74 -16.45 -22.20
C ALA A 103 5.67 -15.36 -21.99
N LEU A 104 5.73 -14.62 -20.89
CA LEU A 104 4.80 -13.56 -20.53
C LEU A 104 5.36 -12.20 -20.91
N ALA A 105 4.50 -11.30 -21.36
CA ALA A 105 4.88 -9.91 -21.59
C ALA A 105 4.54 -9.03 -20.38
N VAL A 106 5.41 -8.07 -20.06
CA VAL A 106 5.08 -7.01 -19.11
C VAL A 106 3.90 -6.21 -19.67
N PRO A 107 2.76 -6.15 -18.97
CA PRO A 107 1.54 -5.54 -19.49
C PRO A 107 1.73 -4.05 -19.79
N ASP A 108 0.97 -3.55 -20.75
CA ASP A 108 0.86 -2.12 -21.02
C ASP A 108 -0.24 -1.53 -20.12
N PRO A 109 0.10 -0.64 -19.15
CA PRO A 109 -0.87 -0.07 -18.23
C PRO A 109 -1.99 0.74 -18.89
N ALA A 110 -1.79 1.20 -20.13
CA ALA A 110 -2.77 1.98 -20.86
C ALA A 110 -3.94 1.13 -21.36
N VAL A 111 -3.79 -0.21 -21.47
CA VAL A 111 -4.78 -1.09 -22.12
C VAL A 111 -5.00 -2.43 -21.40
N ALA A 112 -4.14 -2.83 -20.45
CA ALA A 112 -4.18 -4.15 -19.87
C ALA A 112 -5.08 -4.22 -18.62
N GLY A 113 -6.01 -5.17 -18.60
CA GLY A 113 -6.90 -5.45 -17.46
C GLY A 113 -7.59 -4.20 -16.93
N ARG A 114 -7.61 -4.03 -15.62
CA ARG A 114 -8.17 -2.85 -14.93
C ARG A 114 -7.16 -1.71 -14.71
N MET A 115 -5.90 -1.84 -15.15
CA MET A 115 -4.89 -0.78 -15.01
C MET A 115 -5.36 0.57 -15.56
N PRO A 116 -6.01 0.67 -16.77
CA PRO A 116 -6.48 1.95 -17.29
C PRO A 116 -7.49 2.66 -16.39
N GLU A 117 -8.34 1.90 -15.69
CA GLU A 117 -9.31 2.47 -14.76
C GLU A 117 -8.64 3.10 -13.53
N LEU A 118 -7.55 2.49 -13.04
CA LEU A 118 -6.75 3.07 -11.95
C LEU A 118 -6.01 4.32 -12.39
N LEU A 119 -5.46 4.35 -13.60
CA LEU A 119 -4.85 5.57 -14.16
C LEU A 119 -5.89 6.68 -14.32
N ARG A 120 -7.12 6.34 -14.74
CA ARG A 120 -8.24 7.29 -14.78
C ARG A 120 -8.58 7.84 -13.40
N ALA A 121 -8.69 6.96 -12.39
CA ALA A 121 -8.93 7.38 -11.01
C ALA A 121 -7.85 8.33 -10.49
N ALA A 122 -6.57 8.03 -10.74
CA ALA A 122 -5.44 8.86 -10.38
C ALA A 122 -5.56 10.27 -10.97
N GLY A 123 -5.85 10.37 -12.28
CA GLY A 123 -6.03 11.66 -12.96
C GLY A 123 -7.21 12.47 -12.40
N ILE A 124 -8.35 11.83 -12.12
CA ILE A 124 -9.51 12.49 -11.51
C ILE A 124 -9.17 12.99 -10.11
N LEU A 125 -8.61 12.13 -9.25
CA LEU A 125 -8.22 12.50 -7.88
C LEU A 125 -7.24 13.66 -7.90
N ARG A 126 -6.21 13.60 -8.74
CA ARG A 126 -5.23 14.67 -8.86
C ARG A 126 -5.85 15.99 -9.34
N GLY A 127 -6.77 15.94 -10.31
CA GLY A 127 -7.50 17.11 -10.80
C GLY A 127 -8.35 17.77 -9.72
N GLU A 128 -8.98 16.99 -8.84
CA GLU A 128 -9.87 17.48 -7.79
C GLU A 128 -9.15 18.01 -6.54
N VAL A 129 -8.06 17.36 -6.10
CA VAL A 129 -7.36 17.78 -4.87
C VAL A 129 -6.10 18.61 -5.14
N GLY A 130 -5.61 18.63 -6.35
CA GLY A 130 -4.40 19.38 -6.76
C GLY A 130 -3.19 19.02 -5.91
N ASP A 131 -2.48 20.05 -5.45
CA ASP A 131 -1.33 19.92 -4.54
C ASP A 131 -1.70 20.14 -3.07
N THR A 132 -2.94 19.87 -2.68
CA THR A 132 -3.41 20.10 -1.31
C THR A 132 -3.54 18.82 -0.48
N VAL A 133 -3.76 17.67 -1.12
CA VAL A 133 -3.89 16.35 -0.47
C VAL A 133 -2.96 15.36 -1.17
N LEU A 134 -2.37 14.42 -0.44
CA LEU A 134 -1.58 13.35 -1.03
C LEU A 134 -2.48 12.44 -1.89
N VAL A 135 -2.16 12.29 -3.17
CA VAL A 135 -2.73 11.25 -4.03
C VAL A 135 -1.73 10.10 -4.08
N ALA A 136 -2.07 8.99 -3.48
CA ALA A 136 -1.25 7.79 -3.47
C ALA A 136 -1.80 6.76 -4.47
N GLY A 137 -0.93 6.23 -5.32
CA GLY A 137 -1.18 5.01 -6.07
C GLY A 137 -0.67 3.80 -5.31
N CYS A 138 -0.90 2.61 -5.84
CA CYS A 138 -0.41 1.38 -5.23
C CYS A 138 0.00 0.37 -6.31
N VAL A 139 1.03 -0.39 -6.02
CA VAL A 139 1.47 -1.52 -6.84
C VAL A 139 1.72 -2.74 -5.95
N ALA A 140 1.45 -3.93 -6.49
CA ALA A 140 1.86 -5.17 -5.84
C ALA A 140 3.38 -5.28 -5.85
N GLY A 141 3.97 -5.59 -4.69
CA GLY A 141 5.40 -5.84 -4.59
C GLY A 141 5.83 -7.14 -5.29
N PRO A 142 7.14 -7.31 -5.54
CA PRO A 142 7.64 -8.43 -6.32
C PRO A 142 7.25 -9.81 -5.78
N MET A 143 7.27 -10.01 -4.45
CA MET A 143 6.91 -11.29 -3.86
C MET A 143 5.40 -11.56 -3.95
N THR A 144 4.59 -10.56 -3.63
CA THR A 144 3.13 -10.67 -3.71
C THR A 144 2.69 -10.97 -5.15
N LEU A 145 3.24 -10.26 -6.13
CA LEU A 145 2.90 -10.55 -7.53
C LEU A 145 3.38 -11.93 -7.96
N ALA A 146 4.58 -12.37 -7.55
CA ALA A 146 5.05 -13.73 -7.84
C ALA A 146 4.10 -14.81 -7.26
N THR A 147 3.63 -14.62 -6.02
CA THR A 147 2.64 -15.54 -5.42
C THR A 147 1.29 -15.51 -6.12
N GLN A 148 0.88 -14.40 -6.69
CA GLN A 148 -0.37 -14.27 -7.45
C GLN A 148 -0.26 -14.80 -8.88
N LEU A 149 0.94 -14.88 -9.44
CA LEU A 149 1.18 -15.49 -10.75
C LEU A 149 1.25 -17.01 -10.70
N LEU A 150 1.65 -17.61 -9.56
CA LEU A 150 1.94 -19.03 -9.39
C LEU A 150 1.02 -19.76 -8.41
N GLY A 151 0.39 -19.02 -7.49
CA GLY A 151 -0.09 -19.55 -6.21
C GLY A 151 1.02 -19.59 -5.16
N ILE A 152 0.67 -19.25 -3.91
CA ILE A 152 1.64 -19.10 -2.82
C ILE A 152 2.45 -20.36 -2.57
N GLU A 153 1.79 -21.52 -2.52
CA GLU A 153 2.44 -22.81 -2.28
C GLU A 153 3.45 -23.16 -3.38
N THR A 154 3.03 -23.02 -4.66
CA THR A 154 3.91 -23.24 -5.81
C THR A 154 5.10 -22.28 -5.81
N ALA A 155 4.87 -21.01 -5.47
CA ALA A 155 5.93 -20.02 -5.40
C ALA A 155 6.98 -20.36 -4.34
N LEU A 156 6.55 -20.78 -3.15
CA LEU A 156 7.45 -21.15 -2.06
C LEU A 156 8.24 -22.45 -2.36
N TYR A 157 7.61 -23.47 -2.94
CA TYR A 157 8.34 -24.66 -3.39
C TYR A 157 9.33 -24.33 -4.50
N LEU A 158 8.93 -23.54 -5.48
CA LEU A 158 9.84 -23.14 -6.55
C LEU A 158 11.05 -22.35 -6.04
N ALA A 159 10.84 -21.48 -5.06
CA ALA A 159 11.93 -20.72 -4.44
C ALA A 159 12.96 -21.62 -3.74
N ALA A 160 12.53 -22.79 -3.21
CA ALA A 160 13.40 -23.76 -2.58
C ALA A 160 14.07 -24.72 -3.59
N ASP A 161 13.31 -25.19 -4.59
CA ASP A 161 13.74 -26.26 -5.48
C ASP A 161 14.49 -25.75 -6.72
N ASP A 162 14.13 -24.56 -7.23
CA ASP A 162 14.76 -23.91 -8.38
C ASP A 162 14.84 -22.37 -8.16
N PRO A 163 15.74 -21.92 -7.28
CA PRO A 163 15.90 -20.50 -6.96
C PRO A 163 16.15 -19.63 -8.20
N ALA A 164 16.95 -20.13 -9.15
CA ALA A 164 17.32 -19.39 -10.35
C ALA A 164 16.10 -19.09 -11.25
N ARG A 165 15.16 -20.01 -11.32
CA ARG A 165 13.89 -19.81 -12.03
C ARG A 165 12.98 -18.88 -11.25
N PHE A 166 12.90 -19.03 -9.93
CA PHE A 166 12.10 -18.16 -9.09
C PHE A 166 12.58 -16.70 -9.16
N GLU A 167 13.89 -16.47 -9.18
CA GLU A 167 14.47 -15.13 -9.36
C GLU A 167 14.03 -14.46 -10.65
N LYS A 168 13.93 -15.19 -11.77
CA LYS A 168 13.40 -14.63 -13.04
C LYS A 168 11.94 -14.20 -12.91
N ILE A 169 11.14 -14.91 -12.11
CA ILE A 169 9.73 -14.52 -11.84
C ILE A 169 9.67 -13.27 -10.97
N LEU A 170 10.52 -13.17 -9.95
CA LEU A 170 10.65 -11.95 -9.14
C LEU A 170 11.12 -10.75 -9.99
N ASP A 171 12.04 -10.98 -10.93
CA ASP A 171 12.49 -9.92 -11.85
C ASP A 171 11.39 -9.46 -12.80
N PHE A 172 10.57 -10.40 -13.30
CA PHE A 172 9.39 -10.09 -14.10
C PHE A 172 8.35 -9.32 -13.29
N ALA A 173 8.06 -9.74 -12.06
CA ALA A 173 7.16 -9.04 -11.15
C ALA A 173 7.65 -7.60 -10.83
N ALA A 174 8.95 -7.44 -10.58
CA ALA A 174 9.55 -6.12 -10.38
C ALA A 174 9.44 -5.22 -11.62
N ALA A 175 9.59 -5.78 -12.83
CA ALA A 175 9.42 -5.03 -14.07
C ALA A 175 7.97 -4.54 -14.26
N ILE A 176 6.97 -5.34 -13.87
CA ILE A 176 5.57 -4.93 -13.87
C ILE A 176 5.32 -3.80 -12.88
N ALA A 177 5.80 -3.96 -11.63
CA ALA A 177 5.66 -2.93 -10.59
C ALA A 177 6.29 -1.60 -11.03
N ILE A 178 7.47 -1.64 -11.65
CA ILE A 178 8.15 -0.45 -12.20
C ILE A 178 7.29 0.21 -13.28
N ARG A 179 6.89 -0.55 -14.31
CA ARG A 179 6.13 0.01 -15.44
C ARG A 179 4.80 0.60 -15.00
N TYR A 180 4.09 -0.12 -14.13
CA TYR A 180 2.79 0.33 -13.66
C TYR A 180 2.88 1.50 -12.69
N GLY A 181 3.86 1.50 -11.77
CA GLY A 181 4.08 2.63 -10.85
C GLY A 181 4.49 3.92 -11.58
N ILE A 182 5.34 3.82 -12.63
CA ILE A 182 5.67 4.97 -13.49
C ILE A 182 4.41 5.51 -14.17
N ALA A 183 3.58 4.64 -14.75
CA ALA A 183 2.32 5.07 -15.38
C ALA A 183 1.36 5.75 -14.39
N GLN A 184 1.33 5.31 -13.13
CA GLN A 184 0.54 5.97 -12.08
C GLN A 184 1.08 7.36 -11.75
N ILE A 185 2.42 7.53 -11.67
CA ILE A 185 3.05 8.85 -11.46
C ILE A 185 2.71 9.80 -12.63
N GLU A 186 2.83 9.34 -13.87
CA GLU A 186 2.47 10.08 -15.08
C GLU A 186 0.97 10.44 -15.10
N ALA A 187 0.10 9.57 -14.56
CA ALA A 187 -1.32 9.83 -14.44
C ALA A 187 -1.67 10.81 -13.30
N GLY A 188 -0.72 11.20 -12.46
CA GLY A 188 -0.86 12.27 -11.48
C GLY A 188 -0.78 11.86 -10.02
N VAL A 189 -0.48 10.60 -9.66
CA VAL A 189 -0.21 10.29 -8.25
C VAL A 189 1.10 10.96 -7.80
N HIS A 190 1.16 11.34 -6.53
CA HIS A 190 2.38 11.89 -5.95
C HIS A 190 3.43 10.80 -5.69
N LEU A 191 2.97 9.61 -5.34
CA LEU A 191 3.80 8.42 -5.14
C LEU A 191 2.97 7.15 -5.27
N PRO A 192 3.51 6.05 -5.79
CA PRO A 192 2.94 4.72 -5.65
C PRO A 192 3.49 4.06 -4.38
N ILE A 193 2.59 3.41 -3.61
CA ILE A 193 2.95 2.55 -2.48
C ILE A 193 3.26 1.17 -3.02
N VAL A 194 4.34 0.54 -2.57
CA VAL A 194 4.61 -0.87 -2.82
C VAL A 194 4.00 -1.69 -1.68
N PHE A 195 2.93 -2.43 -1.98
CA PHE A 195 2.32 -3.39 -1.07
C PHE A 195 2.88 -4.79 -1.34
N ASP A 196 3.60 -5.35 -0.37
CA ASP A 196 4.21 -6.68 -0.51
C ASP A 196 3.93 -7.61 0.68
N PRO A 197 2.66 -7.88 1.02
CA PRO A 197 2.31 -8.72 2.17
C PRO A 197 2.92 -10.11 2.12
N SER A 198 3.17 -10.68 0.93
CA SER A 198 3.83 -11.98 0.80
C SER A 198 5.33 -11.93 1.15
N ALA A 199 5.94 -10.75 1.25
CA ALA A 199 7.31 -10.55 1.73
C ALA A 199 7.43 -10.50 3.26
N SER A 200 6.30 -10.64 3.98
CA SER A 200 6.27 -10.65 5.43
C SER A 200 7.08 -11.81 6.02
N PRO A 201 7.76 -11.60 7.17
CA PRO A 201 8.38 -12.69 7.94
C PRO A 201 7.43 -13.82 8.37
N ALA A 202 6.13 -13.60 8.29
CA ALA A 202 5.12 -14.65 8.46
C ALA A 202 5.05 -15.63 7.26
N VAL A 203 5.61 -15.25 6.10
CA VAL A 203 5.58 -16.05 4.86
C VAL A 203 6.98 -16.49 4.45
N VAL A 204 7.96 -15.57 4.45
CA VAL A 204 9.34 -15.85 4.06
C VAL A 204 10.33 -15.40 5.13
N PRO A 205 11.46 -16.12 5.35
CA PRO A 205 12.42 -15.73 6.37
C PRO A 205 13.12 -14.40 6.03
N PRO A 206 13.61 -13.63 7.02
CA PRO A 206 14.31 -12.36 6.79
C PRO A 206 15.52 -12.45 5.86
N GLN A 207 16.21 -13.58 5.84
CA GLN A 207 17.31 -13.82 4.90
C GLN A 207 16.83 -13.81 3.45
N PHE A 208 15.68 -14.43 3.17
CA PHE A 208 15.06 -14.42 1.84
C PHE A 208 14.74 -12.98 1.40
N PHE A 209 14.18 -12.18 2.31
CA PHE A 209 13.92 -10.76 2.04
C PHE A 209 15.21 -10.05 1.62
N ARG A 210 16.28 -10.19 2.42
CA ARG A 210 17.56 -9.53 2.18
C ARG A 210 18.21 -9.95 0.87
N GLU A 211 18.19 -11.25 0.56
CA GLU A 211 18.94 -11.80 -0.59
C GLU A 211 18.18 -11.68 -1.91
N LEU A 212 16.85 -11.86 -1.87
CA LEU A 212 16.06 -11.92 -3.10
C LEU A 212 15.17 -10.69 -3.32
N LEU A 213 14.53 -10.16 -2.26
CA LEU A 213 13.54 -9.08 -2.43
C LEU A 213 14.19 -7.70 -2.39
N LEU A 214 15.13 -7.49 -1.49
CA LEU A 214 15.80 -6.19 -1.32
C LEU A 214 16.39 -5.65 -2.64
N PRO A 215 17.17 -6.41 -3.44
CA PRO A 215 17.70 -5.89 -4.71
C PRO A 215 16.61 -5.50 -5.72
N ARG A 216 15.46 -6.18 -5.69
CA ARG A 216 14.34 -5.89 -6.58
C ARG A 216 13.59 -4.64 -6.15
N LEU A 217 13.34 -4.50 -4.85
CA LEU A 217 12.76 -3.28 -4.27
C LEU A 217 13.66 -2.06 -4.52
N GLN A 218 14.98 -2.19 -4.44
CA GLN A 218 15.91 -1.13 -4.80
C GLN A 218 15.71 -0.64 -6.25
N ARG A 219 15.55 -1.57 -7.20
CA ARG A 219 15.28 -1.22 -8.60
C ARG A 219 13.93 -0.53 -8.77
N VAL A 220 12.89 -1.03 -8.09
CA VAL A 220 11.54 -0.43 -8.13
C VAL A 220 11.59 1.00 -7.61
N PHE A 221 12.13 1.22 -6.44
CA PHE A 221 12.19 2.54 -5.82
C PHE A 221 13.13 3.52 -6.53
N ALA A 222 14.23 3.03 -7.09
CA ALA A 222 15.08 3.87 -7.94
C ALA A 222 14.33 4.36 -9.18
N ALA A 223 13.52 3.50 -9.83
CA ALA A 223 12.72 3.85 -10.98
C ALA A 223 11.62 4.87 -10.62
N PHE A 224 10.93 4.71 -9.49
CA PHE A 224 9.92 5.66 -9.02
C PHE A 224 10.53 7.03 -8.72
N ARG A 225 11.70 7.07 -8.08
CA ARG A 225 12.42 8.33 -7.81
C ARG A 225 12.82 9.02 -9.11
N GLN A 226 13.31 8.28 -10.10
CA GLN A 226 13.65 8.83 -11.42
C GLN A 226 12.42 9.34 -12.18
N ALA A 227 11.25 8.72 -11.98
CA ALA A 227 9.98 9.17 -12.56
C ALA A 227 9.36 10.36 -11.82
N GLY A 228 9.96 10.84 -10.72
CA GLY A 228 9.52 12.02 -9.98
C GLY A 228 8.55 11.74 -8.83
N ALA A 229 8.52 10.51 -8.30
CA ALA A 229 7.77 10.22 -7.08
C ALA A 229 8.22 11.12 -5.92
N LEU A 230 7.25 11.63 -5.15
CA LEU A 230 7.50 12.47 -3.98
C LEU A 230 8.33 11.74 -2.92
N ALA A 231 8.06 10.47 -2.73
CA ALA A 231 8.72 9.58 -1.78
C ALA A 231 8.48 8.12 -2.19
N ASN A 232 9.27 7.21 -1.66
CA ASN A 232 9.07 5.77 -1.79
C ASN A 232 8.44 5.22 -0.52
N TRP A 233 7.34 4.49 -0.63
CA TRP A 233 6.61 3.95 0.51
C TRP A 233 6.51 2.42 0.39
N LEU A 234 7.09 1.71 1.37
CA LEU A 234 7.01 0.25 1.48
C LEU A 234 6.01 -0.14 2.56
N ASN A 235 5.02 -0.93 2.17
CA ASN A 235 3.99 -1.46 3.07
C ASN A 235 4.01 -2.99 3.05
N ILE A 236 4.43 -3.58 4.18
CA ILE A 236 4.39 -5.03 4.42
C ILE A 236 3.74 -5.23 5.78
N ALA A 237 2.55 -5.84 5.78
CA ALA A 237 1.83 -6.15 7.01
C ALA A 237 2.45 -7.35 7.76
N GLY A 238 2.21 -7.41 9.07
CA GLY A 238 2.62 -8.52 9.93
C GLY A 238 3.87 -8.26 10.77
N PRO A 239 4.54 -9.31 11.28
CA PRO A 239 5.63 -9.21 12.26
C PRO A 239 6.97 -8.80 11.63
N THR A 240 7.05 -7.60 11.08
CA THR A 240 8.15 -7.11 10.24
C THR A 240 9.39 -6.64 10.99
N ALA A 241 9.46 -6.74 12.33
CA ALA A 241 10.59 -6.23 13.11
C ALA A 241 11.97 -6.69 12.58
N ALA A 242 12.09 -7.93 12.09
CA ALA A 242 13.35 -8.47 11.56
C ALA A 242 13.71 -7.96 10.15
N THR A 243 12.74 -7.43 9.39
CA THR A 243 12.95 -6.92 8.02
C THR A 243 12.95 -5.40 7.94
N LEU A 244 12.36 -4.70 8.93
CA LEU A 244 12.34 -3.23 8.98
C LEU A 244 13.71 -2.57 8.72
N PRO A 245 14.85 -3.06 9.28
CA PRO A 245 16.16 -2.44 9.03
C PRO A 245 16.57 -2.38 7.55
N TYR A 246 16.01 -3.25 6.70
CA TYR A 246 16.31 -3.29 5.27
C TYR A 246 15.47 -2.32 4.43
N TYR A 247 14.41 -1.70 4.99
CA TYR A 247 13.53 -0.80 4.22
C TYR A 247 14.27 0.45 3.72
N PRO A 248 15.08 1.16 4.54
CA PRO A 248 15.91 2.26 4.03
C PRO A 248 16.94 1.80 3.00
N GLU A 249 17.51 0.59 3.16
CA GLU A 249 18.43 0.01 2.18
C GLU A 249 17.72 -0.25 0.83
N ALA A 250 16.44 -0.63 0.86
CA ALA A 250 15.61 -0.74 -0.34
C ALA A 250 15.35 0.62 -1.00
N GLY A 251 15.55 1.72 -0.30
CA GLY A 251 15.27 3.08 -0.76
C GLY A 251 13.90 3.61 -0.34
N ALA A 252 13.26 3.01 0.66
CA ALA A 252 12.01 3.48 1.23
C ALA A 252 12.23 4.73 2.11
N ASP A 253 11.46 5.78 1.84
CA ASP A 253 11.39 7.01 2.63
C ASP A 253 10.31 6.91 3.71
N ILE A 254 9.26 6.11 3.45
CA ILE A 254 8.17 5.77 4.37
C ILE A 254 8.17 4.26 4.57
N ALA A 255 8.22 3.83 5.82
CA ALA A 255 8.19 2.44 6.24
C ALA A 255 6.92 2.15 7.03
N ASN A 256 6.07 1.27 6.50
CA ASN A 256 4.94 0.76 7.26
C ASN A 256 5.45 -0.19 8.37
N PHE A 257 4.84 -0.08 9.53
CA PHE A 257 4.95 -1.08 10.58
C PHE A 257 3.56 -1.44 11.12
N ASP A 258 3.32 -2.73 11.29
CA ASP A 258 2.02 -3.25 11.71
C ASP A 258 1.96 -3.36 13.24
N TYR A 259 0.76 -3.59 13.80
CA TYR A 259 0.49 -3.71 15.24
C TYR A 259 1.30 -4.83 15.94
N TYR A 260 1.90 -5.73 15.19
CA TYR A 260 2.86 -6.73 15.70
C TYR A 260 4.20 -6.13 16.16
N VAL A 261 4.50 -4.89 15.79
CA VAL A 261 5.77 -4.23 16.11
C VAL A 261 5.49 -3.08 17.07
N GLU A 262 6.13 -3.12 18.23
CA GLU A 262 6.02 -2.05 19.22
C GLU A 262 6.55 -0.73 18.66
N PRO A 263 5.85 0.41 18.86
CA PRO A 263 6.25 1.72 18.34
C PRO A 263 7.68 2.13 18.73
N GLN A 264 8.10 1.84 19.96
CA GLN A 264 9.45 2.14 20.45
C GLN A 264 10.52 1.33 19.70
N LEU A 265 10.23 0.06 19.41
CA LEU A 265 11.14 -0.79 18.64
C LEU A 265 11.24 -0.29 17.19
N ALA A 266 10.12 0.07 16.55
CA ALA A 266 10.13 0.64 15.21
C ALA A 266 10.97 1.91 15.12
N GLN A 267 10.86 2.81 16.11
CA GLN A 267 11.67 4.03 16.20
C GLN A 267 13.17 3.74 16.36
N GLN A 268 13.53 2.72 17.16
CA GLN A 268 14.93 2.31 17.36
C GLN A 268 15.53 1.69 16.09
N LEU A 269 14.75 0.86 15.38
CA LEU A 269 15.20 0.21 14.14
C LEU A 269 15.32 1.19 12.98
N LEU A 270 14.44 2.21 12.93
CA LEU A 270 14.34 3.17 11.84
C LEU A 270 14.38 4.63 12.34
N PRO A 271 15.48 5.08 12.93
CA PRO A 271 15.56 6.41 13.56
C PRO A 271 15.42 7.58 12.56
N HIS A 272 15.72 7.36 11.28
CA HIS A 272 15.76 8.38 10.23
C HIS A 272 14.80 8.12 9.05
N THR A 273 13.89 7.15 9.18
CA THR A 273 12.87 6.85 8.16
C THR A 273 11.51 7.28 8.68
N CYS A 274 10.70 7.92 7.85
CA CYS A 274 9.31 8.24 8.21
C CYS A 274 8.54 6.92 8.42
N LEU A 275 7.84 6.81 9.55
CA LEU A 275 7.09 5.61 9.91
C LEU A 275 5.60 5.85 9.68
N ASP A 276 4.88 4.86 9.15
CA ASP A 276 3.42 4.85 9.10
C ASP A 276 2.84 3.61 9.79
N GLY A 277 1.79 3.77 10.52
CA GLY A 277 1.13 2.71 11.27
C GLY A 277 0.51 3.21 12.58
N ASN A 278 0.17 2.33 13.52
CA ASN A 278 0.18 0.87 13.45
C ASN A 278 -1.09 0.32 14.15
N LEU A 279 -2.19 1.11 14.05
CA LEU A 279 -3.44 0.65 14.64
C LEU A 279 -3.88 -0.67 14.01
N LYS A 280 -4.32 -1.62 14.85
CA LYS A 280 -4.83 -2.90 14.36
C LYS A 280 -6.08 -2.69 13.53
N SER A 281 -6.03 -3.10 12.27
CA SER A 281 -7.11 -2.82 11.30
C SER A 281 -8.45 -3.42 11.71
N LEU A 282 -8.45 -4.60 12.33
CA LEU A 282 -9.68 -5.26 12.78
C LEU A 282 -10.37 -4.49 13.92
N ASP A 283 -9.65 -3.71 14.72
CA ASP A 283 -10.22 -2.90 15.78
C ASP A 283 -11.18 -1.83 15.23
N PHE A 284 -11.03 -1.41 13.97
CA PHE A 284 -11.98 -0.48 13.34
C PHE A 284 -13.37 -1.09 13.11
N VAL A 285 -13.49 -2.42 13.13
CA VAL A 285 -14.76 -3.17 13.10
C VAL A 285 -15.24 -3.48 14.52
N GLU A 286 -14.35 -3.97 15.38
CA GLU A 286 -14.72 -4.56 16.67
C GLU A 286 -14.79 -3.54 17.81
N ALA A 287 -13.85 -2.59 17.87
CA ALA A 287 -13.71 -1.67 18.99
C ALA A 287 -14.76 -0.55 19.00
N GLN A 288 -14.78 0.20 20.10
CA GLN A 288 -15.54 1.44 20.23
C GLN A 288 -14.67 2.65 19.85
N PRO A 289 -15.29 3.78 19.41
CA PRO A 289 -14.54 4.98 18.98
C PRO A 289 -13.58 5.52 20.03
N GLU A 290 -13.93 5.43 21.32
CA GLU A 290 -13.07 5.89 22.43
C GLU A 290 -11.79 5.05 22.55
N GLN A 291 -11.86 3.76 22.25
CA GLN A 291 -10.71 2.86 22.25
C GLN A 291 -9.76 3.19 21.11
N ILE A 292 -10.31 3.45 19.90
CA ILE A 292 -9.52 3.90 18.73
C ILE A 292 -8.88 5.27 19.04
N ALA A 293 -9.64 6.22 19.56
CA ALA A 293 -9.14 7.55 19.94
C ALA A 293 -7.97 7.44 20.95
N ALA A 294 -8.13 6.63 21.99
CA ALA A 294 -7.10 6.43 22.99
C ALA A 294 -5.83 5.75 22.42
N ALA A 295 -5.98 4.76 21.55
CA ALA A 295 -4.86 4.10 20.88
C ALA A 295 -4.13 5.05 19.94
N ALA A 296 -4.87 5.81 19.13
CA ALA A 296 -4.34 6.83 18.23
C ALA A 296 -3.57 7.93 18.98
N ALA A 297 -4.14 8.46 20.08
CA ALA A 297 -3.51 9.47 20.91
C ALA A 297 -2.20 8.97 21.52
N ARG A 298 -2.13 7.70 21.96
CA ARG A 298 -0.89 7.09 22.46
C ARG A 298 0.19 7.06 21.37
N LEU A 299 -0.16 6.70 20.14
CA LEU A 299 0.78 6.70 19.02
C LEU A 299 1.26 8.12 18.70
N VAL A 300 0.35 9.07 18.54
CA VAL A 300 0.71 10.48 18.30
C VAL A 300 1.69 10.98 19.37
N SER A 301 1.40 10.71 20.64
CA SER A 301 2.27 11.08 21.75
C SER A 301 3.64 10.38 21.70
N ALA A 302 3.67 9.09 21.36
CA ALA A 302 4.92 8.32 21.26
C ALA A 302 5.88 8.86 20.19
N PHE A 303 5.35 9.48 19.14
CA PHE A 303 6.14 10.04 18.04
C PHE A 303 6.33 11.57 18.11
N ALA A 304 5.72 12.26 19.07
CA ALA A 304 5.73 13.72 19.15
C ALA A 304 7.15 14.31 19.21
N ALA A 305 8.03 13.74 20.03
CA ALA A 305 9.41 14.23 20.18
C ALA A 305 10.31 13.88 18.98
N ARG A 306 10.04 12.78 18.30
CA ARG A 306 10.83 12.31 17.15
C ARG A 306 10.40 12.99 15.86
N GLY A 307 9.12 13.17 15.65
CA GLY A 307 8.54 13.49 14.34
C GLY A 307 8.63 12.31 13.35
N GLY A 308 8.50 12.58 12.06
CA GLY A 308 8.63 11.57 11.01
C GLY A 308 7.61 10.44 11.15
N PHE A 309 6.33 10.78 11.35
CA PHE A 309 5.27 9.81 11.60
C PHE A 309 3.97 10.17 10.88
N LEU A 310 3.34 9.17 10.30
CA LEU A 310 2.01 9.21 9.72
C LEU A 310 1.10 8.29 10.54
N LEU A 311 0.06 8.81 11.17
CA LEU A 311 -0.88 7.97 11.92
C LEU A 311 -1.75 7.18 10.93
N ALA A 312 -1.59 5.87 10.95
CA ALA A 312 -2.29 4.95 10.06
C ALA A 312 -2.77 3.70 10.80
N SER A 313 -3.55 2.89 10.13
CA SER A 313 -3.72 1.47 10.44
C SER A 313 -2.47 0.69 9.98
N GLY A 314 -2.20 -0.48 10.60
CA GLY A 314 -1.06 -1.32 10.21
C GLY A 314 -1.17 -1.91 8.80
N CYS A 315 -2.41 -2.08 8.31
CA CYS A 315 -2.75 -2.44 6.94
C CYS A 315 -4.11 -1.86 6.59
N GLU A 316 -4.74 -2.29 5.49
CA GLU A 316 -6.08 -1.83 5.08
C GLU A 316 -7.10 -1.89 6.22
N ILE A 317 -7.87 -0.84 6.36
CA ILE A 317 -9.06 -0.83 7.22
C ILE A 317 -10.18 -1.58 6.49
N PRO A 318 -10.79 -2.63 7.12
CA PRO A 318 -11.83 -3.42 6.48
C PRO A 318 -12.98 -2.56 5.91
N PRO A 319 -13.56 -2.97 4.77
CA PRO A 319 -14.67 -2.24 4.16
C PRO A 319 -15.85 -1.97 5.12
N GLU A 320 -16.17 -2.92 6.00
CA GLU A 320 -17.24 -2.87 6.98
C GLU A 320 -16.90 -2.12 8.27
N ALA A 321 -15.74 -1.48 8.35
CA ALA A 321 -15.34 -0.69 9.52
C ALA A 321 -16.37 0.40 9.87
N LYS A 322 -16.53 0.64 11.17
CA LYS A 322 -17.45 1.67 11.67
C LYS A 322 -16.93 3.07 11.29
N PRO A 323 -17.72 3.91 10.62
CA PRO A 323 -17.30 5.28 10.26
C PRO A 323 -16.84 6.12 11.46
N GLU A 324 -17.42 5.88 12.63
CA GLU A 324 -17.08 6.58 13.88
C GLU A 324 -15.65 6.25 14.33
N ASN A 325 -15.18 5.04 14.09
CA ASN A 325 -13.82 4.60 14.43
C ASN A 325 -12.77 5.30 13.55
N ILE A 326 -13.07 5.49 12.27
CA ILE A 326 -12.20 6.24 11.36
C ILE A 326 -12.19 7.73 11.74
N ALA A 327 -13.36 8.28 12.05
CA ALA A 327 -13.45 9.66 12.53
C ALA A 327 -12.66 9.86 13.84
N ALA A 328 -12.68 8.88 14.75
CA ALA A 328 -11.93 8.92 16.01
C ALA A 328 -10.40 8.91 15.76
N LEU A 329 -9.89 8.11 14.82
CA LEU A 329 -8.47 8.16 14.42
C LEU A 329 -8.10 9.55 13.93
N VAL A 330 -8.86 10.11 12.99
CA VAL A 330 -8.55 11.42 12.40
C VAL A 330 -8.66 12.55 13.43
N ALA A 331 -9.62 12.47 14.35
CA ALA A 331 -9.79 13.45 15.43
C ALA A 331 -8.60 13.45 16.40
N ALA A 332 -8.02 12.29 16.71
CA ALA A 332 -6.86 12.17 17.58
C ALA A 332 -5.63 12.93 17.08
N CYS A 333 -5.49 13.09 15.75
CA CYS A 333 -4.44 13.91 15.16
C CYS A 333 -4.61 15.41 15.38
N ARG A 334 -5.81 15.89 15.75
CA ARG A 334 -6.15 17.32 15.88
C ARG A 334 -6.06 17.85 17.31
N GLY A 335 -5.94 16.96 18.26
CA GLY A 335 -5.98 17.28 19.71
C GLY A 335 -4.62 17.25 20.41
N GLY A 336 -3.52 17.20 19.68
CA GLY A 336 -2.15 17.21 20.21
C GLY A 336 -1.54 18.61 20.24
#